data_23775d2271627fa35e3d43284cf3296a
#
_entry.id   23775d2271627fa35e3d43284cf3296a
#
_cell.length_a   1.000
_cell.length_b   1.000
_cell.length_c   1.000
_cell.angle_alpha   90.00
_cell.angle_beta   90.00
_cell.angle_gamma   90.00
#
_symmetry.space_group_name_H-M   'P 1'
#
loop_
_entity.id
_entity.type
_entity.pdbx_description
1 polymer ?
#
loop_
_entity_poly.entity_id
_entity_poly.type
_entity_poly.pdbx_seq_one_letter_code
_entity_poly.pdbx_strand_id
1 'polypeptide(L)'
;MTKKLFLDTNIVIDIIDEARTHHAKAKETLIKIIQNDIEVYVSEDMISTVYYILRGNPKVLLFFKSILKEWRVVPFGNDVIEDAIVLCLKNGGDLEDTMQCLCAQKHGCSLLLTNDQSFAQCGMSVVTYEAFLKAV
;
A
#
# COMPACT_ATOMS: atom_id res chain seq x y z
N MET A 1 -7.61 13.97 14.86
CA MET A 1 -7.06 12.61 14.63
C MET A 1 -6.47 12.50 13.25
N THR A 2 -5.25 11.99 13.17
CA THR A 2 -4.57 11.79 11.89
C THR A 2 -5.15 10.56 11.20
N LYS A 3 -5.52 10.68 9.93
CA LYS A 3 -5.96 9.54 9.13
C LYS A 3 -4.77 8.65 8.82
N LYS A 4 -5.00 7.35 8.85
CA LYS A 4 -3.98 6.33 8.53
C LYS A 4 -4.37 5.64 7.24
N LEU A 5 -3.47 5.69 6.26
CA LEU A 5 -3.68 5.14 4.93
C LEU A 5 -2.64 4.08 4.64
N PHE A 6 -3.09 2.88 4.25
CA PHE A 6 -2.19 1.82 3.81
C PHE A 6 -2.11 1.82 2.29
N LEU A 7 -0.91 1.73 1.74
CA LEU A 7 -0.70 1.70 0.29
C LEU A 7 -0.36 0.29 -0.19
N ASP A 8 -1.10 -0.18 -1.19
CA ASP A 8 -0.77 -1.39 -1.93
C ASP A 8 0.55 -1.20 -2.68
N THR A 9 1.26 -2.30 -2.91
CA THR A 9 2.55 -2.31 -3.60
C THR A 9 2.51 -1.58 -4.94
N ASN A 10 1.48 -1.79 -5.74
CA ASN A 10 1.36 -1.16 -7.06
C ASN A 10 1.23 0.36 -7.00
N ILE A 11 0.65 0.89 -5.93
CA ILE A 11 0.57 2.34 -5.73
C ILE A 11 1.97 2.93 -5.58
N VAL A 12 2.82 2.27 -4.80
CA VAL A 12 4.19 2.72 -4.59
C VAL A 12 4.99 2.66 -5.88
N ILE A 13 4.81 1.59 -6.67
CA ILE A 13 5.45 1.47 -7.98
C ILE A 13 5.01 2.62 -8.89
N ASP A 14 3.72 2.93 -8.91
CA ASP A 14 3.19 4.04 -9.71
C ASP A 14 3.79 5.39 -9.30
N ILE A 15 4.06 5.58 -8.01
CA ILE A 15 4.69 6.81 -7.51
C ILE A 15 6.12 6.93 -8.01
N ILE A 16 6.88 5.83 -7.99
CA ILE A 16 8.31 5.84 -8.31
C ILE A 16 8.56 5.87 -9.81
N ASP A 17 7.81 5.06 -10.58
CA ASP A 17 8.06 4.83 -12.01
C ASP A 17 7.23 5.76 -12.89
N GLU A 18 7.91 6.75 -13.46
CA GLU A 18 7.29 7.77 -14.32
C GLU A 18 6.68 7.18 -15.60
N ALA A 19 7.12 6.00 -16.02
CA ALA A 19 6.61 5.33 -17.22
C ALA A 19 5.26 4.64 -17.00
N ARG A 20 4.81 4.52 -15.76
CA ARG A 20 3.56 3.84 -15.42
C ARG A 20 2.35 4.68 -15.85
N THR A 21 1.31 3.99 -16.34
CA THR A 21 0.07 4.62 -16.80
C THR A 21 -0.57 5.51 -15.72
N HIS A 22 -0.51 5.08 -14.48
CA HIS A 22 -1.14 5.79 -13.37
C HIS A 22 -0.19 6.69 -12.59
N HIS A 23 1.01 6.96 -13.12
CA HIS A 23 2.00 7.78 -12.43
C HIS A 23 1.46 9.17 -12.05
N ALA A 24 0.75 9.83 -12.97
CA ALA A 24 0.20 11.16 -12.72
C ALA A 24 -0.80 11.16 -11.55
N LYS A 25 -1.68 10.16 -11.51
CA LYS A 25 -2.65 10.00 -10.43
C LYS A 25 -1.98 9.66 -9.11
N ALA A 26 -0.95 8.83 -9.14
CA ALA A 26 -0.18 8.48 -7.95
C ALA A 26 0.54 9.70 -7.38
N LYS A 27 1.10 10.54 -8.24
CA LYS A 27 1.77 11.77 -7.83
C LYS A 27 0.78 12.76 -7.22
N GLU A 28 -0.38 12.91 -7.81
CA GLU A 28 -1.46 13.74 -7.28
C GLU A 28 -1.90 13.25 -5.90
N THR A 29 -2.01 11.93 -5.75
CA THR A 29 -2.34 11.29 -4.47
C THR A 29 -1.30 11.60 -3.41
N LEU A 30 -0.02 11.52 -3.76
CA LEU A 30 1.07 11.83 -2.84
C LEU A 30 1.00 13.28 -2.36
N ILE A 31 0.70 14.21 -3.26
CA ILE A 31 0.51 15.62 -2.92
C ILE A 31 -0.63 15.78 -1.92
N LYS A 32 -1.76 15.12 -2.15
CA LYS A 32 -2.91 15.18 -1.24
C LYS A 32 -2.59 14.59 0.13
N ILE A 33 -1.82 13.52 0.17
CA ILE A 33 -1.35 12.92 1.42
C ILE A 33 -0.57 13.94 2.24
N ILE A 34 0.36 14.64 1.59
CA ILE A 34 1.21 15.64 2.24
C ILE A 34 0.37 16.84 2.71
N GLN A 35 -0.50 17.34 1.84
CA GLN A 35 -1.34 18.51 2.14
C GLN A 35 -2.32 18.28 3.30
N ASN A 36 -2.77 17.05 3.47
CA ASN A 36 -3.76 16.69 4.49
C ASN A 36 -3.14 15.99 5.70
N ASP A 37 -1.83 15.92 5.75
CA ASP A 37 -1.08 15.31 6.87
C ASP A 37 -1.57 13.89 7.17
N ILE A 38 -1.72 13.08 6.13
CA ILE A 38 -2.17 11.69 6.24
C ILE A 38 -0.97 10.81 6.57
N GLU A 39 -1.12 9.95 7.57
CA GLU A 39 -0.08 9.01 7.97
C GLU A 39 -0.11 7.78 7.06
N VAL A 40 1.00 7.51 6.38
CA VAL A 40 1.10 6.41 5.41
C VAL A 40 1.73 5.19 6.04
N TYR A 41 1.12 4.03 5.79
CA TYR A 41 1.63 2.72 6.18
C TYR A 41 1.88 1.88 4.94
N VAL A 42 3.00 1.17 4.92
CA VAL A 42 3.33 0.20 3.89
C VAL A 42 3.92 -1.04 4.56
N SER A 43 3.79 -2.19 3.91
CA SER A 43 4.40 -3.42 4.43
C SER A 43 5.91 -3.43 4.16
N GLU A 44 6.65 -3.98 5.10
CA GLU A 44 8.11 -4.17 4.97
C GLU A 44 8.43 -5.04 3.74
N ASP A 45 7.60 -6.03 3.49
CA ASP A 45 7.75 -6.97 2.38
C ASP A 45 7.78 -6.29 1.01
N MET A 46 7.01 -5.22 0.84
CA MET A 46 6.89 -4.58 -0.47
C MET A 46 8.16 -3.86 -0.92
N ILE A 47 9.06 -3.54 -0.02
CA ILE A 47 10.30 -2.83 -0.37
C ILE A 47 11.14 -3.65 -1.35
N SER A 48 11.41 -4.91 -1.02
CA SER A 48 12.16 -5.78 -1.91
C SER A 48 11.39 -6.11 -3.20
N THR A 49 10.07 -6.24 -3.09
CA THR A 49 9.22 -6.50 -4.26
C THR A 49 9.29 -5.35 -5.26
N VAL A 50 9.18 -4.12 -4.80
CA VAL A 50 9.28 -2.93 -5.66
C VAL A 50 10.66 -2.84 -6.31
N TYR A 51 11.71 -3.08 -5.52
CA TYR A 51 13.07 -3.06 -6.02
C TYR A 51 13.26 -4.09 -7.15
N TYR A 52 12.72 -5.27 -6.97
CA TYR A 52 12.80 -6.35 -7.94
C TYR A 52 12.03 -6.01 -9.23
N ILE A 53 10.81 -5.52 -9.08
CA ILE A 53 9.95 -5.16 -10.22
C ILE A 53 10.59 -4.06 -11.06
N LEU A 54 11.22 -3.08 -10.42
CA LEU A 54 11.90 -1.97 -11.09
C LEU A 54 13.36 -2.27 -11.41
N ARG A 55 13.72 -3.56 -11.45
CA ARG A 55 15.01 -4.08 -11.95
C ARG A 55 16.22 -3.50 -11.23
N GLY A 56 16.11 -3.31 -9.92
CA GLY A 56 17.22 -2.81 -9.12
C GLY A 56 17.63 -1.38 -9.40
N ASN A 57 16.72 -0.57 -9.93
CA ASN A 57 17.02 0.83 -10.22
C ASN A 57 17.36 1.58 -8.92
N PRO A 58 18.54 2.27 -8.85
CA PRO A 58 18.92 3.02 -7.67
C PRO A 58 17.91 4.07 -7.22
N LYS A 59 17.06 4.55 -8.12
CA LYS A 59 15.97 5.49 -7.82
C LYS A 59 15.03 4.93 -6.75
N VAL A 60 14.81 3.61 -6.76
CA VAL A 60 13.99 2.92 -5.76
C VAL A 60 14.63 3.03 -4.38
N LEU A 61 15.93 2.82 -4.29
CA LEU A 61 16.65 2.91 -3.03
C LEU A 61 16.62 4.32 -2.45
N LEU A 62 16.80 5.32 -3.31
CA LEU A 62 16.72 6.73 -2.91
C LEU A 62 15.33 7.09 -2.40
N PHE A 63 14.31 6.59 -3.08
CA PHE A 63 12.92 6.81 -2.67
C PHE A 63 12.68 6.23 -1.28
N PHE A 64 13.01 4.96 -1.06
CA PHE A 64 12.78 4.32 0.24
C PHE A 64 13.61 4.94 1.35
N LYS A 65 14.85 5.33 1.07
CA LYS A 65 15.68 6.04 2.04
C LYS A 65 14.98 7.31 2.52
N SER A 66 14.35 8.01 1.58
CA SER A 66 13.64 9.25 1.86
C SER A 66 12.38 9.03 2.71
N ILE A 67 11.56 8.04 2.34
CA ILE A 67 10.26 7.84 3.00
C ILE A 67 10.34 7.12 4.34
N LEU A 68 11.44 6.45 4.64
CA LEU A 68 11.62 5.76 5.93
C LEU A 68 11.46 6.70 7.12
N LYS A 69 11.71 7.99 6.93
CA LYS A 69 11.55 9.00 7.97
C LYS A 69 10.12 9.52 8.09
N GLU A 70 9.33 9.35 7.02
CA GLU A 70 7.99 9.95 6.92
C GLU A 70 6.88 8.90 7.05
N TRP A 71 7.09 7.72 6.47
CA TRP A 71 6.09 6.66 6.43
C TRP A 71 6.38 5.61 7.49
N ARG A 72 5.33 4.85 7.84
CA ARG A 72 5.45 3.71 8.75
C ARG A 72 5.62 2.44 7.92
N VAL A 73 6.80 1.83 7.99
CA VAL A 73 7.07 0.55 7.35
C VAL A 73 6.86 -0.53 8.42
N VAL A 74 5.89 -1.41 8.20
CA VAL A 74 5.47 -2.38 9.21
C VAL A 74 5.57 -3.82 8.69
N PRO A 75 5.97 -4.78 9.54
CA PRO A 75 5.98 -6.18 9.17
C PRO A 75 4.58 -6.77 9.24
N PHE A 76 4.36 -7.88 8.53
CA PHE A 76 3.09 -8.62 8.66
C PHE A 76 2.96 -9.26 10.03
N GLY A 77 4.00 -9.97 10.45
CA GLY A 77 3.97 -10.77 11.67
C GLY A 77 3.32 -12.13 11.45
N ASN A 78 3.62 -13.07 12.33
CA ASN A 78 3.11 -14.44 12.22
C ASN A 78 1.58 -14.50 12.30
N ASP A 79 0.97 -13.66 13.11
CA ASP A 79 -0.48 -13.61 13.26
C ASP A 79 -1.19 -13.23 11.98
N VAL A 80 -0.71 -12.20 11.29
CA VAL A 80 -1.29 -11.77 10.00
C VAL A 80 -1.09 -12.85 8.93
N ILE A 81 0.11 -13.42 8.87
CA ILE A 81 0.43 -14.46 7.88
C ILE A 81 -0.47 -15.67 8.08
N GLU A 82 -0.61 -16.14 9.31
CA GLU A 82 -1.46 -17.29 9.64
C GLU A 82 -2.93 -17.03 9.28
N ASP A 83 -3.45 -15.88 9.70
CA ASP A 83 -4.84 -15.52 9.41
C ASP A 83 -5.09 -15.39 7.91
N ALA A 84 -4.14 -14.82 7.17
CA ALA A 84 -4.25 -14.69 5.72
C ALA A 84 -4.28 -16.07 5.04
N ILE A 85 -3.43 -17.00 5.48
CA ILE A 85 -3.41 -18.37 4.94
C ILE A 85 -4.76 -19.04 5.18
N VAL A 86 -5.29 -18.94 6.39
CA VAL A 86 -6.60 -19.53 6.74
C VAL A 86 -7.70 -18.95 5.85
N LEU A 87 -7.73 -17.63 5.69
CA LEU A 87 -8.74 -16.99 4.85
C LEU A 87 -8.64 -17.42 3.39
N CYS A 88 -7.43 -17.51 2.86
CA CYS A 88 -7.23 -17.93 1.47
C CYS A 88 -7.60 -19.40 1.26
N LEU A 89 -7.34 -20.26 2.24
CA LEU A 89 -7.76 -21.65 2.18
C LEU A 89 -9.28 -21.78 2.18
N LYS A 90 -9.96 -20.92 2.91
CA LYS A 90 -11.41 -20.94 3.04
C LYS A 90 -12.12 -20.30 1.85
N ASN A 91 -11.67 -19.14 1.41
CA ASN A 91 -12.39 -18.31 0.44
C ASN A 91 -11.66 -18.15 -0.91
N GLY A 92 -10.44 -18.64 -1.03
CA GLY A 92 -9.59 -18.34 -2.18
C GLY A 92 -9.04 -16.92 -2.09
N GLY A 93 -8.59 -16.38 -3.21
CA GLY A 93 -8.05 -15.04 -3.29
C GLY A 93 -6.53 -15.00 -3.26
N ASP A 94 -5.99 -13.82 -3.46
CA ASP A 94 -4.55 -13.58 -3.51
C ASP A 94 -3.98 -13.45 -2.10
N LEU A 95 -2.96 -14.24 -1.80
CA LEU A 95 -2.35 -14.28 -0.46
C LEU A 95 -1.70 -12.95 -0.09
N GLU A 96 -0.96 -12.33 -1.02
CA GLU A 96 -0.28 -11.06 -0.73
C GLU A 96 -1.29 -9.96 -0.45
N ASP A 97 -2.34 -9.84 -1.26
CA ASP A 97 -3.41 -8.86 -1.05
C ASP A 97 -4.08 -9.06 0.30
N THR A 98 -4.35 -10.31 0.66
CA THR A 98 -4.97 -10.64 1.94
C THR A 98 -4.06 -10.27 3.11
N MET A 99 -2.75 -10.55 3.00
CA MET A 99 -1.78 -10.16 4.02
C MET A 99 -1.72 -8.65 4.19
N GLN A 100 -1.71 -7.90 3.09
CA GLN A 100 -1.70 -6.43 3.14
C GLN A 100 -2.97 -5.88 3.80
N CYS A 101 -4.11 -6.44 3.43
CA CYS A 101 -5.40 -6.02 3.98
C CYS A 101 -5.46 -6.24 5.50
N LEU A 102 -5.07 -7.42 5.96
CA LEU A 102 -5.04 -7.74 7.39
C LEU A 102 -3.98 -6.92 8.15
N CYS A 103 -2.85 -6.65 7.51
CA CYS A 103 -1.80 -5.81 8.07
C CYS A 103 -2.29 -4.38 8.29
N ALA A 104 -2.96 -3.82 7.29
CA ALA A 104 -3.56 -2.50 7.38
C ALA A 104 -4.57 -2.43 8.56
N GLN A 105 -5.40 -3.45 8.67
CA GLN A 105 -6.40 -3.55 9.73
C GLN A 105 -5.76 -3.64 11.10
N LYS A 106 -4.72 -4.47 11.24
CA LYS A 106 -3.96 -4.64 12.47
C LYS A 106 -3.36 -3.33 12.98
N HIS A 107 -2.90 -2.47 12.08
CA HIS A 107 -2.26 -1.20 12.43
C HIS A 107 -3.25 -0.04 12.52
N GLY A 108 -4.54 -0.32 12.44
CA GLY A 108 -5.57 0.69 12.62
C GLY A 108 -5.74 1.65 11.45
N CYS A 109 -5.34 1.23 10.25
CA CYS A 109 -5.55 2.04 9.06
C CYS A 109 -7.04 2.11 8.73
N SER A 110 -7.53 3.31 8.41
CA SER A 110 -8.92 3.51 8.04
C SER A 110 -9.20 3.20 6.58
N LEU A 111 -8.18 3.31 5.73
CA LEU A 111 -8.30 3.09 4.29
C LEU A 111 -7.09 2.30 3.77
N LEU A 112 -7.34 1.47 2.77
CA LEU A 112 -6.31 0.84 1.96
C LEU A 112 -6.47 1.34 0.52
N LEU A 113 -5.42 1.93 -0.04
CA LEU A 113 -5.43 2.44 -1.40
C LEU A 113 -4.83 1.42 -2.35
N THR A 114 -5.59 1.01 -3.34
CA THR A 114 -5.15 0.13 -4.41
C THR A 114 -5.84 0.52 -5.71
N ASN A 115 -5.20 0.27 -6.83
CA ASN A 115 -5.83 0.44 -8.13
C ASN A 115 -6.29 -0.90 -8.72
N ASP A 116 -6.16 -1.98 -7.98
CA ASP A 116 -6.61 -3.31 -8.36
C ASP A 116 -8.06 -3.52 -7.91
N GLN A 117 -8.99 -3.55 -8.87
CA GLN A 117 -10.41 -3.72 -8.59
C GLN A 117 -10.75 -5.11 -8.05
N SER A 118 -9.86 -6.08 -8.26
CA SER A 118 -10.02 -7.43 -7.74
C SER A 118 -9.32 -7.66 -6.40
N PHE A 119 -8.91 -6.58 -5.75
CA PHE A 119 -8.20 -6.67 -4.47
C PHE A 119 -9.02 -7.44 -3.43
N ALA A 120 -8.33 -8.27 -2.64
CA ALA A 120 -8.96 -9.13 -1.65
C ALA A 120 -9.72 -8.33 -0.58
N GLN A 121 -10.91 -8.80 -0.23
CA GLN A 121 -11.74 -8.19 0.80
C GLN A 121 -11.40 -8.81 2.15
N CYS A 122 -11.13 -7.98 3.14
CA CYS A 122 -10.88 -8.46 4.51
C CYS A 122 -11.67 -7.67 5.56
N GLY A 123 -12.67 -6.92 5.12
CA GLY A 123 -13.54 -6.19 6.03
C GLY A 123 -13.15 -4.73 6.27
N MET A 124 -12.16 -4.22 5.56
CA MET A 124 -11.81 -2.80 5.66
C MET A 124 -12.15 -2.05 4.36
N SER A 125 -12.17 -0.72 4.45
CA SER A 125 -12.46 0.13 3.29
C SER A 125 -11.27 0.15 2.33
N VAL A 126 -11.51 -0.29 1.10
CA VAL A 126 -10.53 -0.30 0.02
C VAL A 126 -10.95 0.76 -1.00
N VAL A 127 -10.05 1.65 -1.37
CA VAL A 127 -10.35 2.76 -2.28
C VAL A 127 -9.36 2.81 -3.44
N THR A 128 -9.84 3.33 -4.57
CA THR A 128 -9.01 3.60 -5.76
C THR A 128 -8.48 5.02 -5.69
N TYR A 129 -7.60 5.38 -6.63
CA TYR A 129 -7.13 6.77 -6.78
C TYR A 129 -8.30 7.74 -6.86
N GLU A 130 -9.27 7.44 -7.71
CA GLU A 130 -10.39 8.35 -7.95
C GLU A 130 -11.22 8.57 -6.70
N ALA A 131 -11.54 7.49 -5.99
CA ALA A 131 -12.30 7.56 -4.76
C ALA A 131 -11.54 8.33 -3.67
N PHE A 132 -10.24 8.07 -3.55
CA PHE A 132 -9.39 8.77 -2.58
C PHE A 132 -9.31 10.27 -2.87
N LEU A 133 -9.05 10.63 -4.12
CA LEU A 133 -8.89 12.03 -4.52
C LEU A 133 -10.18 12.84 -4.36
N LYS A 134 -11.33 12.20 -4.50
CA LYS A 134 -12.62 12.85 -4.25
C LYS A 134 -12.91 13.06 -2.77
N ALA A 135 -12.37 12.18 -1.92
CA ALA A 135 -12.67 12.20 -0.48
C ALA A 135 -11.83 13.23 0.30
N VAL A 136 -10.73 13.71 -0.27
CA VAL A 136 -9.82 14.67 0.41
C VAL A 136 -9.80 16.04 -0.23
#